data_6386a9bee4eb9332baad495a68499978
#
_entry.id   6386a9bee4eb9332baad495a68499978
#
_cell.length_a   1.000
_cell.length_b   1.000
_cell.length_c   1.000
_cell.angle_alpha   90.00
_cell.angle_beta   90.00
_cell.angle_gamma   90.00
#
_symmetry.space_group_name_H-M   'P 1'
#
loop_
_entity.id
_entity.type
_entity.pdbx_description
1 polymer ?
#
loop_
_entity_poly.entity_id
_entity_poly.type
_entity_poly.pdbx_seq_one_letter_code
_entity_poly.pdbx_strand_id
1 'polypeptide(L)'
;YSKTLKRVEDTISAGFLIEKIETERNDRNKSAFVWPENESKETCRVKLEIGSSVRPDPFSKRSMKTYIQEYLEEKGMQDVVAEFDLQEVKVNTLDITRTFLDKVMSVKRHAICGTLPRKVRHIYDVTVLLDRSDIQDFLNDTERLKQLLKLTKETDSFYLQKRNVSEDYDPL
;
A
#
# COMPACT_ATOMS: atom_id res chain seq x y z
N TYR A 1 5.38 13.76 9.56
CA TYR A 1 5.42 12.39 8.99
C TYR A 1 6.58 11.57 9.57
N SER A 2 7.84 12.03 9.52
CA SER A 2 9.01 11.24 9.94
C SER A 2 8.93 10.73 11.39
N LYS A 3 8.50 11.57 12.35
CA LYS A 3 8.30 11.16 13.76
C LYS A 3 7.21 10.11 13.93
N THR A 4 6.11 10.23 13.17
CA THR A 4 5.00 9.25 13.21
C THR A 4 5.44 7.91 12.63
N LEU A 5 6.12 7.94 11.46
CA LEU A 5 6.66 6.72 10.84
C LEU A 5 7.67 6.02 11.76
N LYS A 6 8.54 6.78 12.44
CA LYS A 6 9.47 6.21 13.42
C LYS A 6 8.74 5.54 14.57
N ARG A 7 7.71 6.18 15.14
CA ARG A 7 6.92 5.59 16.24
C ARG A 7 6.22 4.30 15.83
N VAL A 8 5.68 4.24 14.60
CA VAL A 8 5.08 3.02 14.05
C VAL A 8 6.13 1.92 13.89
N GLU A 9 7.30 2.26 13.34
CA GLU A 9 8.43 1.32 13.22
C GLU A 9 8.82 0.76 14.59
N ASP A 10 9.05 1.63 15.58
CA ASP A 10 9.44 1.24 16.93
C ASP A 10 8.37 0.35 17.60
N THR A 11 7.09 0.60 17.34
CA THR A 11 5.98 -0.22 17.88
C THR A 11 5.93 -1.61 17.23
N ILE A 12 6.04 -1.69 15.90
CA ILE A 12 5.96 -2.96 15.17
C ILE A 12 7.20 -3.81 15.41
N SER A 13 8.38 -3.19 15.56
CA SER A 13 9.63 -3.91 15.81
C SER A 13 9.86 -4.25 17.28
N ALA A 14 8.97 -3.86 18.18
CA ALA A 14 9.08 -4.24 19.59
C ALA A 14 9.02 -5.77 19.74
N GLY A 15 10.05 -6.38 20.35
CA GLY A 15 10.17 -7.83 20.49
C GLY A 15 10.83 -8.54 19.29
N PHE A 16 11.37 -7.77 18.33
CA PHE A 16 12.10 -8.29 17.18
C PHE A 16 13.48 -7.63 17.08
N LEU A 17 14.44 -8.36 16.53
CA LEU A 17 15.66 -7.75 16.04
C LEU A 17 15.35 -6.97 14.75
N ILE A 18 16.03 -5.83 14.55
CA ILE A 18 15.80 -4.94 13.41
C ILE A 18 17.10 -4.55 12.72
N GLU A 19 17.09 -4.61 11.39
CA GLU A 19 18.14 -4.08 10.54
C GLU A 19 17.56 -3.08 9.54
N LYS A 20 17.97 -1.82 9.63
CA LYS A 20 17.48 -0.73 8.79
C LYS A 20 18.09 -0.81 7.39
N ILE A 21 17.25 -0.64 6.36
CA ILE A 21 17.69 -0.56 4.96
C ILE A 21 17.90 0.92 4.62
N GLU A 22 19.08 1.45 4.92
CA GLU A 22 19.35 2.91 4.83
C GLU A 22 19.12 3.49 3.44
N THR A 23 19.36 2.74 2.37
CA THR A 23 19.13 3.15 1.00
C THR A 23 17.65 3.37 0.64
N GLU A 24 16.74 2.81 1.43
CA GLU A 24 15.29 2.91 1.24
C GLU A 24 14.62 3.81 2.29
N ARG A 25 15.39 4.53 3.08
CA ARG A 25 14.89 5.39 4.18
C ARG A 25 14.93 6.86 3.81
N ASN A 26 13.84 7.55 4.12
CA ASN A 26 13.73 9.00 3.99
C ASN A 26 12.59 9.50 4.90
N ASP A 27 12.21 10.77 4.80
CA ASP A 27 11.14 11.36 5.61
C ASP A 27 9.76 10.75 5.41
N ARG A 28 9.54 10.05 4.29
CA ARG A 28 8.25 9.45 3.90
C ARG A 28 8.27 7.93 3.85
N ASN A 29 9.42 7.31 3.99
CA ASN A 29 9.57 5.86 3.95
C ASN A 29 10.57 5.38 4.98
N LYS A 30 10.22 4.30 5.69
CA LYS A 30 11.08 3.57 6.61
C LYS A 30 11.05 2.10 6.23
N SER A 31 12.18 1.57 5.77
CA SER A 31 12.32 0.17 5.43
C SER A 31 13.32 -0.50 6.34
N ALA A 32 13.01 -1.69 6.80
CA ALA A 32 13.87 -2.50 7.67
C ALA A 32 13.58 -3.99 7.46
N PHE A 33 14.54 -4.84 7.79
CA PHE A 33 14.27 -6.24 8.06
C PHE A 33 14.04 -6.44 9.56
N VAL A 34 13.09 -7.29 9.91
CA VAL A 34 12.78 -7.67 11.29
C VAL A 34 12.70 -9.19 11.38
N TRP A 35 13.16 -9.77 12.52
CA TRP A 35 13.10 -11.21 12.80
C TRP A 35 13.10 -11.45 14.31
N PRO A 36 12.56 -12.59 14.81
CA PRO A 36 12.58 -12.94 16.22
C PRO A 36 14.00 -13.11 16.74
N GLU A 37 14.26 -12.76 18.01
CA GLU A 37 15.60 -12.86 18.63
C GLU A 37 16.17 -14.28 18.67
N ASN A 38 15.29 -15.28 18.76
CA ASN A 38 15.65 -16.70 18.83
C ASN A 38 15.73 -17.40 17.47
N GLU A 39 15.61 -16.63 16.37
CA GLU A 39 15.59 -17.15 15.02
C GLU A 39 16.71 -16.56 14.16
N SER A 40 17.09 -17.31 13.11
CA SER A 40 18.11 -16.84 12.16
C SER A 40 17.53 -15.80 11.20
N LYS A 41 18.28 -14.69 11.04
CA LYS A 41 17.97 -13.65 10.05
C LYS A 41 17.82 -14.21 8.63
N GLU A 42 18.60 -15.21 8.26
CA GLU A 42 18.61 -15.77 6.90
C GLU A 42 17.33 -16.51 6.57
N THR A 43 16.68 -17.11 7.57
CA THR A 43 15.49 -17.96 7.38
C THR A 43 14.18 -17.28 7.74
N CYS A 44 14.17 -16.38 8.73
CA CYS A 44 12.94 -15.87 9.35
C CYS A 44 12.74 -14.35 9.16
N ARG A 45 13.62 -13.65 8.45
CA ARG A 45 13.46 -12.20 8.27
C ARG A 45 12.24 -11.84 7.41
N VAL A 46 11.54 -10.81 7.84
CA VAL A 46 10.44 -10.18 7.10
C VAL A 46 10.85 -8.74 6.76
N LYS A 47 10.57 -8.29 5.54
CA LYS A 47 10.76 -6.89 5.16
C LYS A 47 9.58 -6.05 5.65
N LEU A 48 9.86 -5.12 6.55
CA LEU A 48 8.92 -4.11 7.01
C LEU A 48 9.08 -2.85 6.16
N GLU A 49 8.03 -2.43 5.48
CA GLU A 49 7.99 -1.18 4.70
C GLU A 49 6.86 -0.29 5.24
N ILE A 50 7.22 0.85 5.80
CA ILE A 50 6.26 1.84 6.33
C ILE A 50 6.41 3.10 5.50
N GLY A 51 5.38 3.44 4.75
CA GLY A 51 5.41 4.60 3.85
C GLY A 51 4.23 5.53 4.03
N SER A 52 4.42 6.81 3.69
CA SER A 52 3.36 7.82 3.62
C SER A 52 3.46 8.61 2.31
N SER A 53 3.51 7.90 1.20
CA SER A 53 3.69 8.50 -0.11
C SER A 53 2.40 9.08 -0.70
N VAL A 54 1.26 8.61 -0.26
CA VAL A 54 -0.07 9.00 -0.76
C VAL A 54 -0.92 9.53 0.39
N ARG A 55 -1.70 10.59 0.14
CA ARG A 55 -2.73 11.04 1.08
C ARG A 55 -3.83 9.96 1.12
N PRO A 56 -4.12 9.36 2.29
CA PRO A 56 -5.08 8.25 2.40
C PRO A 56 -6.52 8.77 2.43
N ASP A 57 -7.00 9.30 1.31
CA ASP A 57 -8.32 9.89 1.19
C ASP A 57 -8.91 9.62 -0.22
N PRO A 58 -10.13 9.13 -0.35
CA PRO A 58 -11.01 8.65 0.74
C PRO A 58 -10.58 7.30 1.33
N PHE A 59 -10.95 7.07 2.58
CA PHE A 59 -10.71 5.80 3.26
C PHE A 59 -11.92 5.37 4.10
N SER A 60 -11.99 4.09 4.41
CA SER A 60 -12.99 3.52 5.32
C SER A 60 -12.35 2.51 6.27
N LYS A 61 -13.01 2.27 7.42
CA LYS A 61 -12.61 1.17 8.29
C LYS A 61 -13.12 -0.15 7.70
N ARG A 62 -12.20 -1.10 7.50
CA ARG A 62 -12.50 -2.46 7.05
C ARG A 62 -12.00 -3.47 8.08
N SER A 63 -12.78 -4.52 8.29
CA SER A 63 -12.31 -5.70 9.02
C SER A 63 -11.37 -6.50 8.13
N MET A 64 -10.25 -6.91 8.70
CA MET A 64 -9.27 -7.77 8.03
C MET A 64 -9.00 -9.00 8.87
N LYS A 65 -8.97 -10.15 8.22
CA LYS A 65 -8.54 -11.43 8.75
C LYS A 65 -7.18 -11.79 8.17
N THR A 66 -6.39 -12.52 8.94
CA THR A 66 -5.19 -13.15 8.42
C THR A 66 -5.59 -14.45 7.70
N TYR A 67 -4.80 -14.90 6.72
CA TYR A 67 -5.01 -16.22 6.10
C TYR A 67 -4.92 -17.36 7.12
N ILE A 68 -4.16 -17.18 8.21
CA ILE A 68 -4.09 -18.15 9.30
C ILE A 68 -5.44 -18.22 10.02
N GLN A 69 -6.05 -17.07 10.34
CA GLN A 69 -7.38 -17.03 10.94
C GLN A 69 -8.43 -17.68 10.04
N GLU A 70 -8.48 -17.32 8.75
CA GLU A 70 -9.40 -17.90 7.78
C GLU A 70 -9.27 -19.45 7.73
N TYR A 71 -8.03 -19.94 7.65
CA TYR A 71 -7.76 -21.39 7.65
C TYR A 71 -8.23 -22.07 8.94
N LEU A 72 -7.92 -21.50 10.11
CA LEU A 72 -8.32 -22.06 11.38
C LEU A 72 -9.86 -22.09 11.55
N GLU A 73 -10.54 -21.02 11.13
CA GLU A 73 -12.01 -20.96 11.14
C GLU A 73 -12.63 -22.01 10.20
N GLU A 74 -12.09 -22.20 8.99
CA GLU A 74 -12.52 -23.25 8.06
C GLU A 74 -12.34 -24.68 8.64
N LYS A 75 -11.34 -24.85 9.51
CA LYS A 75 -11.08 -26.13 10.21
C LYS A 75 -11.87 -26.26 11.52
N GLY A 76 -12.69 -25.27 11.89
CA GLY A 76 -13.44 -25.29 13.15
C GLY A 76 -12.59 -25.11 14.41
N MET A 77 -11.39 -24.53 14.28
CA MET A 77 -10.39 -24.33 15.35
C MET A 77 -10.50 -22.92 15.95
N GLN A 78 -11.71 -22.51 16.35
CA GLN A 78 -11.96 -21.18 16.93
C GLN A 78 -11.27 -20.98 18.29
N ASP A 79 -11.05 -22.04 19.04
CA ASP A 79 -10.29 -22.05 20.27
C ASP A 79 -8.84 -21.61 20.06
N VAL A 80 -8.19 -22.08 18.99
CA VAL A 80 -6.84 -21.67 18.60
C VAL A 80 -6.80 -20.20 18.18
N VAL A 81 -7.81 -19.73 17.43
CA VAL A 81 -7.93 -18.31 17.08
C VAL A 81 -8.00 -17.43 18.34
N ALA A 82 -8.73 -17.88 19.37
CA ALA A 82 -8.84 -17.15 20.62
C ALA A 82 -7.56 -17.24 21.47
N GLU A 83 -6.91 -18.40 21.53
CA GLU A 83 -5.68 -18.64 22.29
C GLU A 83 -4.52 -17.76 21.81
N PHE A 84 -4.38 -17.59 20.49
CA PHE A 84 -3.30 -16.82 19.87
C PHE A 84 -3.68 -15.38 19.47
N ASP A 85 -4.84 -14.88 19.94
CA ASP A 85 -5.33 -13.51 19.66
C ASP A 85 -5.36 -13.17 18.16
N LEU A 86 -5.82 -14.12 17.33
CA LEU A 86 -5.84 -14.02 15.87
C LEU A 86 -7.15 -13.46 15.30
N GLN A 87 -7.98 -12.80 16.13
CA GLN A 87 -9.26 -12.24 15.71
C GLN A 87 -9.08 -11.15 14.65
N GLU A 88 -10.16 -10.92 13.90
CA GLU A 88 -10.18 -9.85 12.92
C GLU A 88 -9.86 -8.49 13.54
N VAL A 89 -9.11 -7.70 12.81
CA VAL A 89 -8.76 -6.34 13.21
C VAL A 89 -9.39 -5.31 12.26
N LYS A 90 -9.77 -4.15 12.80
CA LYS A 90 -10.28 -3.03 12.00
C LYS A 90 -9.14 -2.10 11.63
N VAL A 91 -8.92 -1.93 10.33
CA VAL A 91 -7.89 -1.03 9.79
C VAL A 91 -8.52 0.03 8.89
N ASN A 92 -7.89 1.20 8.83
CA ASN A 92 -8.24 2.22 7.86
C ASN A 92 -7.69 1.77 6.50
N THR A 93 -8.60 1.49 5.58
CA THR A 93 -8.27 0.99 4.24
C THR A 93 -8.58 2.05 3.21
N LEU A 94 -7.64 2.34 2.33
CA LEU A 94 -7.84 3.24 1.20
C LEU A 94 -9.01 2.73 0.34
N ASP A 95 -9.87 3.64 -0.13
CA ASP A 95 -10.96 3.29 -1.01
C ASP A 95 -10.45 2.63 -2.29
N ILE A 96 -11.17 1.62 -2.76
CA ILE A 96 -10.75 0.83 -3.92
C ILE A 96 -10.71 1.67 -5.20
N THR A 97 -11.59 2.65 -5.35
CA THR A 97 -11.62 3.57 -6.48
C THR A 97 -10.38 4.45 -6.50
N ARG A 98 -9.92 4.88 -5.31
CA ARG A 98 -8.66 5.62 -5.17
C ARG A 98 -7.47 4.72 -5.49
N THR A 99 -7.46 3.49 -5.00
CA THR A 99 -6.41 2.51 -5.32
C THR A 99 -6.33 2.25 -6.82
N PHE A 100 -7.48 2.11 -7.49
CA PHE A 100 -7.55 1.95 -8.94
C PHE A 100 -6.89 3.14 -9.67
N LEU A 101 -7.28 4.37 -9.34
CA LEU A 101 -6.69 5.57 -9.96
C LEU A 101 -5.20 5.69 -9.71
N ASP A 102 -4.72 5.43 -8.49
CA ASP A 102 -3.30 5.46 -8.17
C ASP A 102 -2.51 4.43 -9.01
N LYS A 103 -3.10 3.27 -9.31
CA LYS A 103 -2.50 2.26 -10.20
C LYS A 103 -2.48 2.71 -11.64
N VAL A 104 -3.58 3.27 -12.18
CA VAL A 104 -3.65 3.84 -13.55
C VAL A 104 -2.59 4.94 -13.71
N MET A 105 -2.53 5.89 -12.78
CA MET A 105 -1.56 6.98 -12.80
C MET A 105 -0.13 6.46 -12.66
N SER A 106 0.10 5.41 -11.87
CA SER A 106 1.40 4.77 -11.76
C SER A 106 1.83 4.13 -13.08
N VAL A 107 0.94 3.43 -13.79
CA VAL A 107 1.20 2.87 -15.13
C VAL A 107 1.61 3.98 -16.10
N LYS A 108 0.80 5.04 -16.19
CA LYS A 108 1.05 6.19 -17.07
C LYS A 108 2.41 6.85 -16.75
N ARG A 109 2.69 7.15 -15.49
CA ARG A 109 3.95 7.75 -15.04
C ARG A 109 5.16 6.88 -15.40
N HIS A 110 5.08 5.58 -15.17
CA HIS A 110 6.17 4.66 -15.49
C HIS A 110 6.36 4.46 -16.99
N ALA A 111 5.30 4.56 -17.80
CA ALA A 111 5.39 4.57 -19.25
C ALA A 111 6.18 5.80 -19.75
N ILE A 112 5.83 6.99 -19.28
CA ILE A 112 6.52 8.24 -19.63
C ILE A 112 7.99 8.22 -19.20
N CYS A 113 8.29 7.70 -18.01
CA CYS A 113 9.66 7.59 -17.50
C CYS A 113 10.47 6.42 -18.10
N GLY A 114 9.92 5.63 -19.03
CA GLY A 114 10.60 4.47 -19.61
C GLY A 114 10.87 3.33 -18.60
N THR A 115 10.17 3.31 -17.48
CA THR A 115 10.39 2.33 -16.38
C THR A 115 9.24 1.34 -16.20
N LEU A 116 8.28 1.33 -17.12
CA LEU A 116 7.10 0.47 -17.10
C LEU A 116 7.43 -1.04 -16.95
N PRO A 117 8.47 -1.61 -17.59
CA PRO A 117 8.80 -3.03 -17.41
C PRO A 117 9.06 -3.44 -15.96
N ARG A 118 9.47 -2.51 -15.10
CA ARG A 118 9.68 -2.76 -13.67
C ARG A 118 8.39 -2.74 -12.85
N LYS A 119 7.25 -2.37 -13.46
CA LYS A 119 5.96 -2.14 -12.81
C LYS A 119 4.78 -2.85 -13.51
N VAL A 120 5.07 -3.92 -14.24
CA VAL A 120 4.07 -4.71 -15.00
C VAL A 120 2.90 -5.17 -14.11
N ARG A 121 3.16 -5.51 -12.84
CA ARG A 121 2.09 -5.90 -11.91
C ARG A 121 1.03 -4.81 -11.68
N HIS A 122 1.35 -3.52 -11.89
CA HIS A 122 0.32 -2.47 -11.83
C HIS A 122 -0.67 -2.56 -13.00
N ILE A 123 -0.22 -3.04 -14.17
CA ILE A 123 -1.11 -3.31 -15.32
C ILE A 123 -2.07 -4.45 -14.95
N TYR A 124 -1.53 -5.53 -14.38
CA TYR A 124 -2.36 -6.64 -13.89
C TYR A 124 -3.39 -6.16 -12.85
N ASP A 125 -2.96 -5.36 -11.85
CA ASP A 125 -3.86 -4.80 -10.84
C ASP A 125 -4.99 -3.98 -11.47
N VAL A 126 -4.68 -3.11 -12.46
CA VAL A 126 -5.68 -2.31 -13.19
C VAL A 126 -6.65 -3.21 -13.93
N THR A 127 -6.16 -4.23 -14.65
CA THR A 127 -7.00 -5.16 -15.40
C THR A 127 -7.99 -5.89 -14.49
N VAL A 128 -7.50 -6.44 -13.38
CA VAL A 128 -8.35 -7.14 -12.41
C VAL A 128 -9.38 -6.21 -11.77
N LEU A 129 -8.98 -4.97 -11.46
CA LEU A 129 -9.88 -4.00 -10.85
C LEU A 129 -10.96 -3.51 -11.83
N LEU A 130 -10.67 -3.42 -13.13
CA LEU A 130 -11.64 -3.03 -14.14
C LEU A 130 -12.85 -3.96 -14.24
N ASP A 131 -12.70 -5.23 -13.91
CA ASP A 131 -13.79 -6.23 -13.96
C ASP A 131 -14.79 -6.08 -12.79
N ARG A 132 -14.50 -5.21 -11.82
CA ARG A 132 -15.36 -4.99 -10.65
C ARG A 132 -16.50 -4.02 -10.96
N SER A 133 -17.71 -4.35 -10.53
CA SER A 133 -18.89 -3.47 -10.70
C SER A 133 -18.71 -2.12 -10.02
N ASP A 134 -18.14 -2.07 -8.80
CA ASP A 134 -17.93 -0.82 -8.07
C ASP A 134 -16.92 0.12 -8.77
N ILE A 135 -15.96 -0.41 -9.51
CA ILE A 135 -15.07 0.38 -10.36
C ILE A 135 -15.77 0.85 -11.63
N GLN A 136 -16.58 0.01 -12.26
CA GLN A 136 -17.39 0.43 -13.41
C GLN A 136 -18.39 1.56 -13.06
N ASP A 137 -19.07 1.43 -11.93
CA ASP A 137 -19.97 2.47 -11.41
C ASP A 137 -19.21 3.77 -11.14
N PHE A 138 -18.02 3.69 -10.54
CA PHE A 138 -17.16 4.83 -10.32
C PHE A 138 -16.70 5.51 -11.62
N LEU A 139 -16.35 4.76 -12.66
CA LEU A 139 -15.93 5.32 -13.95
C LEU A 139 -17.08 6.03 -14.67
N ASN A 140 -18.32 5.61 -14.43
CA ASN A 140 -19.53 6.26 -14.95
C ASN A 140 -19.92 7.53 -14.15
N ASP A 141 -19.46 7.68 -12.92
CA ASP A 141 -19.64 8.88 -12.10
C ASP A 141 -18.58 9.94 -12.43
N THR A 142 -18.85 10.71 -13.48
CA THR A 142 -17.92 11.71 -14.02
C THR A 142 -17.46 12.74 -12.99
N GLU A 143 -18.34 13.18 -12.08
CA GLU A 143 -18.00 14.19 -11.09
C GLU A 143 -17.05 13.64 -10.02
N ARG A 144 -17.35 12.45 -9.51
CA ARG A 144 -16.49 11.76 -8.55
C ARG A 144 -15.14 11.41 -9.16
N LEU A 145 -15.13 10.95 -10.42
CA LEU A 145 -13.91 10.66 -11.16
C LEU A 145 -13.01 11.90 -11.28
N LYS A 146 -13.56 13.04 -11.72
CA LYS A 146 -12.82 14.32 -11.82
C LYS A 146 -12.22 14.75 -10.48
N GLN A 147 -12.99 14.66 -9.39
CA GLN A 147 -12.52 15.03 -8.06
C GLN A 147 -11.33 14.18 -7.62
N LEU A 148 -11.42 12.87 -7.78
CA LEU A 148 -10.34 11.95 -7.41
C LEU A 148 -9.12 12.06 -8.34
N LEU A 149 -9.31 12.31 -9.63
CA LEU A 149 -8.23 12.59 -10.57
C LEU A 149 -7.45 13.84 -10.18
N LYS A 150 -8.14 14.92 -9.82
CA LYS A 150 -7.49 16.15 -9.34
C LYS A 150 -6.60 15.87 -8.12
N LEU A 151 -7.11 15.14 -7.14
CA LEU A 151 -6.37 14.77 -5.93
C LEU A 151 -5.16 13.88 -6.25
N THR A 152 -5.29 12.98 -7.21
CA THR A 152 -4.22 12.07 -7.65
C THR A 152 -3.16 12.84 -8.44
N LYS A 153 -3.57 13.79 -9.29
CA LYS A 153 -2.67 14.67 -10.06
C LYS A 153 -1.76 15.51 -9.15
N GLU A 154 -2.30 16.07 -8.06
CA GLU A 154 -1.51 16.80 -7.07
C GLU A 154 -0.39 15.93 -6.46
N THR A 155 -0.68 14.65 -6.24
CA THR A 155 0.31 13.69 -5.74
C THR A 155 1.36 13.35 -6.80
N ASP A 156 0.95 13.14 -8.05
CA ASP A 156 1.83 12.79 -9.16
C ASP A 156 2.77 13.93 -9.55
N SER A 157 2.31 15.16 -9.56
CA SER A 157 3.13 16.35 -9.85
C SER A 157 4.39 16.38 -8.98
N PHE A 158 4.27 16.03 -7.71
CA PHE A 158 5.41 15.95 -6.80
C PHE A 158 6.45 14.88 -7.20
N TYR A 159 6.02 13.74 -7.73
CA TYR A 159 6.93 12.68 -8.19
C TYR A 159 7.57 13.01 -9.53
N LEU A 160 6.87 13.69 -10.41
CA LEU A 160 7.33 14.04 -11.76
C LEU A 160 8.35 15.17 -11.73
N GLN A 161 8.15 16.19 -10.90
CA GLN A 161 9.12 17.28 -10.68
C GLN A 161 10.51 16.76 -10.30
N LYS A 162 10.58 15.70 -9.48
CA LYS A 162 11.83 15.06 -9.08
C LYS A 162 12.55 14.32 -10.21
N ARG A 163 11.90 14.10 -11.34
CA ARG A 163 12.40 13.30 -12.47
C ARG A 163 12.59 14.09 -13.77
N ASN A 164 12.54 15.42 -13.69
CA ASN A 164 12.65 16.31 -14.85
C ASN A 164 11.66 15.97 -15.99
N VAL A 165 10.47 15.48 -15.64
CA VAL A 165 9.38 15.30 -16.61
C VAL A 165 8.74 16.66 -16.86
N SER A 166 8.44 16.98 -18.12
CA SER A 166 7.85 18.23 -18.58
C SER A 166 6.65 18.67 -17.73
N GLU A 167 6.54 19.98 -17.46
CA GLU A 167 5.38 20.59 -16.77
C GLU A 167 4.08 20.41 -17.55
N ASP A 168 4.16 20.13 -18.87
CA ASP A 168 3.02 19.88 -19.77
C ASP A 168 2.41 18.48 -19.60
N TYR A 169 2.85 17.72 -18.61
CA TYR A 169 2.26 16.44 -18.31
C TYR A 169 0.80 16.61 -17.88
N ASP A 170 -0.11 16.33 -18.81
CA ASP A 170 -1.53 16.15 -18.51
C ASP A 170 -1.82 14.65 -18.29
N PRO A 171 -2.27 14.25 -17.10
CA PRO A 171 -2.61 12.86 -16.83
C PRO A 171 -3.91 12.41 -17.52
N LEU A 172 -4.71 13.32 -18.07
CA LEU A 172 -6.00 13.01 -18.73
C LEU A 172 -5.82 12.61 -20.20
#